data_4a1513bac1e090c8d7fd9719d7ee4fed
#
_entry.id   4a1513bac1e090c8d7fd9719d7ee4fed
#
_cell.length_a   1.000
_cell.length_b   1.000
_cell.length_c   1.000
_cell.angle_alpha   90.00
_cell.angle_beta   90.00
_cell.angle_gamma   90.00
#
_symmetry.space_group_name_H-M   'P 1'
#
loop_
_entity.id
_entity.type
_entity.pdbx_description
1 polymer ?
#
loop_
_entity_poly.entity_id
_entity_poly.type
_entity_poly.pdbx_seq_one_letter_code
_entity_poly.pdbx_strand_id
1 'polypeptide(L)'
;CGPSGAGHFVKMVHNGVEYGMMAAYAEGLNVLAHAGVGLSDRDLDAETTPLRVPEHYRYELDIPRIAEVWRRGSVVASWLLDLTAAALQEDPSLQGFSGQVSDSGEGRWTVLSAVEEGVPTPVLSAALYGRFASRGRDDFANRLLSAMRQQFGGHHEKKEPK
;
A
#
# COMPACT_ATOMS: atom_id res chain seq x y z
N CYS A 1 -10.23 -15.18 26.23
CA CYS A 1 -9.11 -15.53 25.36
C CYS A 1 -8.06 -16.44 26.02
N GLY A 2 -8.28 -17.00 27.22
CA GLY A 2 -7.33 -17.87 27.90
C GLY A 2 -6.76 -17.28 29.18
N PRO A 3 -5.61 -17.76 29.68
CA PRO A 3 -5.03 -17.33 30.95
C PRO A 3 -4.58 -15.86 30.91
N SER A 4 -4.13 -15.36 32.06
CA SER A 4 -3.64 -13.98 32.21
C SER A 4 -2.58 -13.66 31.16
N GLY A 5 -2.73 -12.53 30.47
CA GLY A 5 -1.86 -12.09 29.36
C GLY A 5 -2.36 -12.48 27.97
N ALA A 6 -3.15 -13.55 27.81
CA ALA A 6 -3.62 -14.03 26.50
C ALA A 6 -4.42 -12.96 25.74
N GLY A 7 -5.22 -12.15 26.42
CA GLY A 7 -6.00 -11.08 25.81
C GLY A 7 -5.11 -10.00 25.14
N HIS A 8 -4.01 -9.63 25.79
CA HIS A 8 -3.05 -8.69 25.21
C HIS A 8 -2.34 -9.25 24.00
N PHE A 9 -1.94 -10.52 24.03
CA PHE A 9 -1.33 -11.18 22.90
C PHE A 9 -2.30 -11.24 21.71
N VAL A 10 -3.55 -11.68 21.93
CA VAL A 10 -4.58 -11.72 20.90
C VAL A 10 -4.84 -10.33 20.30
N LYS A 11 -4.89 -9.28 21.14
CA LYS A 11 -5.09 -7.90 20.64
C LYS A 11 -3.90 -7.40 19.81
N MET A 12 -2.69 -7.74 20.21
CA MET A 12 -1.48 -7.43 19.44
C MET A 12 -1.53 -8.06 18.03
N VAL A 13 -1.84 -9.35 17.96
CA VAL A 13 -2.00 -10.07 16.67
C VAL A 13 -3.13 -9.48 15.84
N HIS A 14 -4.26 -9.13 16.46
CA HIS A 14 -5.37 -8.45 15.79
C HIS A 14 -4.89 -7.14 15.13
N ASN A 15 -4.08 -6.34 15.78
CA ASN A 15 -3.52 -5.12 15.17
C ASN A 15 -2.58 -5.45 14.00
N GLY A 16 -1.82 -6.55 14.07
CA GLY A 16 -1.04 -7.04 12.93
C GLY A 16 -1.94 -7.36 11.73
N VAL A 17 -3.08 -8.02 11.95
CA VAL A 17 -4.09 -8.29 10.91
C VAL A 17 -4.66 -6.98 10.34
N GLU A 18 -4.95 -5.98 11.18
CA GLU A 18 -5.38 -4.65 10.73
C GLU A 18 -4.37 -4.03 9.75
N TYR A 19 -3.07 -4.14 10.01
CA TYR A 19 -2.01 -3.64 9.10
C TYR A 19 -2.12 -4.28 7.72
N GLY A 20 -2.31 -5.60 7.66
CA GLY A 20 -2.47 -6.33 6.40
C GLY A 20 -3.74 -5.91 5.65
N MET A 21 -4.86 -5.76 6.34
CA MET A 21 -6.12 -5.31 5.75
C MET A 21 -6.01 -3.87 5.22
N MET A 22 -5.43 -2.96 5.98
CA MET A 22 -5.21 -1.58 5.56
C MET A 22 -4.33 -1.51 4.32
N ALA A 23 -3.24 -2.27 4.27
CA ALA A 23 -2.37 -2.33 3.10
C ALA A 23 -3.13 -2.84 1.87
N ALA A 24 -3.89 -3.93 2.00
CA ALA A 24 -4.65 -4.50 0.90
C ALA A 24 -5.70 -3.53 0.33
N TYR A 25 -6.45 -2.82 1.19
CA TYR A 25 -7.39 -1.80 0.73
C TYR A 25 -6.68 -0.63 0.05
N ALA A 26 -5.60 -0.13 0.63
CA ALA A 26 -4.84 0.98 0.07
C ALA A 26 -4.26 0.63 -1.31
N GLU A 27 -3.63 -0.54 -1.45
CA GLU A 27 -3.10 -1.02 -2.73
C GLU A 27 -4.19 -1.22 -3.78
N GLY A 28 -5.30 -1.87 -3.42
CA GLY A 28 -6.43 -2.11 -4.32
C GLY A 28 -7.07 -0.81 -4.80
N LEU A 29 -7.36 0.13 -3.91
CA LEU A 29 -7.91 1.43 -4.27
C LEU A 29 -6.91 2.28 -5.07
N ASN A 30 -5.60 2.18 -4.78
CA ASN A 30 -4.56 2.85 -5.55
C ASN A 30 -4.46 2.31 -6.98
N VAL A 31 -4.59 0.99 -7.19
CA VAL A 31 -4.68 0.40 -8.54
C VAL A 31 -5.87 0.99 -9.31
N LEU A 32 -7.03 1.12 -8.68
CA LEU A 32 -8.21 1.71 -9.29
C LEU A 32 -8.03 3.22 -9.58
N ALA A 33 -7.38 3.95 -8.69
CA ALA A 33 -7.07 5.37 -8.90
C ALA A 33 -6.16 5.61 -10.12
N HIS A 34 -5.33 4.62 -10.48
CA HIS A 34 -4.45 4.68 -11.65
C HIS A 34 -5.02 3.97 -12.90
N ALA A 35 -6.29 3.57 -12.88
CA ALA A 35 -6.93 2.86 -14.00
C ALA A 35 -7.07 3.69 -15.29
N GLY A 36 -6.79 5.00 -15.23
CA GLY A 36 -6.77 5.93 -16.35
C GLY A 36 -5.40 6.06 -17.05
N VAL A 37 -4.41 5.27 -16.68
CA VAL A 37 -3.04 5.39 -17.20
C VAL A 37 -2.91 5.26 -18.72
N GLY A 38 -3.90 4.69 -19.41
CA GLY A 38 -3.99 4.60 -20.86
C GLY A 38 -4.70 5.79 -21.54
N LEU A 39 -5.14 6.81 -20.79
CA LEU A 39 -5.76 8.02 -21.33
C LEU A 39 -4.71 9.06 -21.78
N SER A 40 -3.50 8.99 -21.26
CA SER A 40 -2.40 9.90 -21.61
C SER A 40 -1.38 9.22 -22.49
N ASP A 41 -0.79 10.00 -23.40
CA ASP A 41 0.38 9.57 -24.16
C ASP A 41 1.57 9.39 -23.20
N ARG A 42 2.31 8.30 -23.41
CA ARG A 42 3.52 7.98 -22.64
C ARG A 42 4.72 8.04 -23.56
N ASP A 43 5.76 8.70 -23.12
CA ASP A 43 7.05 8.62 -23.78
C ASP A 43 7.57 7.18 -23.69
N LEU A 44 7.68 6.51 -24.83
CA LEU A 44 8.24 5.17 -24.94
C LEU A 44 9.73 5.28 -25.18
N ASP A 45 10.51 4.92 -24.19
CA ASP A 45 11.96 4.87 -24.26
C ASP A 45 12.51 3.64 -23.52
N ALA A 46 13.83 3.53 -23.41
CA ALA A 46 14.49 2.42 -22.74
C ALA A 46 14.15 2.30 -21.25
N GLU A 47 13.63 3.37 -20.64
CA GLU A 47 13.28 3.44 -19.20
C GLU A 47 11.78 3.25 -18.93
N THR A 48 10.95 3.15 -19.97
CA THR A 48 9.49 3.07 -19.85
C THR A 48 8.95 1.81 -20.49
N THR A 49 8.39 0.91 -19.69
CA THR A 49 7.69 -0.25 -20.21
C THR A 49 6.35 0.18 -20.82
N PRO A 50 6.08 -0.13 -22.10
CA PRO A 50 4.80 0.18 -22.73
C PRO A 50 3.66 -0.63 -22.12
N LEU A 51 2.45 -0.05 -22.11
CA LEU A 51 1.24 -0.80 -21.80
C LEU A 51 0.99 -1.83 -22.91
N ARG A 52 0.70 -3.08 -22.55
CA ARG A 52 0.42 -4.15 -23.53
C ARG A 52 -0.89 -3.92 -24.29
N VAL A 53 -1.91 -3.40 -23.61
CA VAL A 53 -3.26 -3.14 -24.13
C VAL A 53 -3.76 -1.84 -23.50
N PRO A 54 -3.33 -0.64 -24.00
CA PRO A 54 -3.67 0.65 -23.39
C PRO A 54 -5.16 0.90 -23.24
N GLU A 55 -5.99 0.36 -24.15
CA GLU A 55 -7.45 0.49 -24.14
C GLU A 55 -8.10 -0.14 -22.89
N HIS A 56 -7.43 -1.06 -22.20
CA HIS A 56 -7.92 -1.65 -20.95
C HIS A 56 -7.65 -0.78 -19.71
N TYR A 57 -7.00 0.38 -19.88
CA TYR A 57 -6.60 1.28 -18.77
C TYR A 57 -7.07 2.72 -19.04
N ARG A 58 -8.32 2.88 -19.47
CA ARG A 58 -8.94 4.16 -19.83
C ARG A 58 -10.16 4.47 -18.98
N TYR A 59 -10.05 4.24 -17.67
CA TYR A 59 -11.15 4.46 -16.74
C TYR A 59 -10.88 5.67 -15.86
N GLU A 60 -11.84 6.60 -15.83
CA GLU A 60 -11.93 7.63 -14.81
C GLU A 60 -12.88 7.13 -13.73
N LEU A 61 -12.32 6.62 -12.64
CA LEU A 61 -13.07 5.96 -11.58
C LEU A 61 -13.30 6.89 -10.38
N ASP A 62 -14.53 6.91 -9.90
CA ASP A 62 -14.91 7.58 -8.65
C ASP A 62 -14.58 6.68 -7.45
N ILE A 63 -13.39 6.85 -6.87
CA ILE A 63 -12.88 6.00 -5.79
C ILE A 63 -13.75 6.08 -4.53
N PRO A 64 -14.22 7.26 -4.05
CA PRO A 64 -15.18 7.34 -2.97
C PRO A 64 -16.45 6.50 -3.19
N ARG A 65 -17.00 6.54 -4.40
CA ARG A 65 -18.19 5.78 -4.74
C ARG A 65 -17.94 4.27 -4.80
N ILE A 66 -16.77 3.85 -5.26
CA ILE A 66 -16.36 2.43 -5.25
C ILE A 66 -16.25 1.93 -3.81
N ALA A 67 -15.60 2.67 -2.93
CA ALA A 67 -15.48 2.32 -1.52
C ALA A 67 -16.87 2.21 -0.86
N GLU A 68 -17.79 3.12 -1.21
CA GLU A 68 -19.19 3.09 -0.74
C GLU A 68 -19.93 1.83 -1.20
N VAL A 69 -19.74 1.40 -2.45
CA VAL A 69 -20.33 0.15 -2.96
C VAL A 69 -19.73 -1.07 -2.22
N TRP A 70 -18.43 -1.11 -2.06
CA TRP A 70 -17.76 -2.24 -1.44
C TRP A 70 -18.14 -2.44 0.02
N ARG A 71 -18.25 -1.34 0.79
CA ARG A 71 -18.64 -1.45 2.21
C ARG A 71 -20.06 -1.93 2.43
N ARG A 72 -20.96 -1.71 1.45
CA ARG A 72 -22.38 -2.05 1.57
C ARG A 72 -22.70 -3.52 1.29
N GLY A 73 -21.99 -4.18 0.39
CA GLY A 73 -22.41 -5.49 -0.06
C GLY A 73 -21.35 -6.29 -0.79
N SER A 74 -20.09 -6.24 -0.35
CA SER A 74 -19.03 -7.07 -0.89
C SER A 74 -18.41 -7.97 0.18
N VAL A 75 -17.66 -8.98 -0.26
CA VAL A 75 -16.95 -9.90 0.64
C VAL A 75 -15.84 -9.20 1.46
N VAL A 76 -15.38 -8.03 1.01
CA VAL A 76 -14.39 -7.22 1.73
C VAL A 76 -15.03 -6.18 2.67
N ALA A 77 -16.34 -6.21 2.86
CA ALA A 77 -17.02 -5.32 3.78
C ALA A 77 -16.49 -5.50 5.22
N SER A 78 -16.23 -4.39 5.89
CA SER A 78 -15.73 -4.36 7.27
C SER A 78 -15.92 -2.98 7.88
N TRP A 79 -15.84 -2.86 9.20
CA TRP A 79 -15.80 -1.57 9.86
C TRP A 79 -14.61 -0.70 9.38
N LEU A 80 -13.46 -1.32 9.12
CA LEU A 80 -12.30 -0.61 8.56
C LEU A 80 -12.63 -0.01 7.19
N LEU A 81 -13.37 -0.72 6.35
CA LEU A 81 -13.80 -0.20 5.06
C LEU A 81 -14.88 0.89 5.19
N ASP A 82 -15.74 0.83 6.22
CA ASP A 82 -16.66 1.95 6.54
C ASP A 82 -15.88 3.23 6.86
N LEU A 83 -14.82 3.13 7.67
CA LEU A 83 -13.94 4.26 7.99
C LEU A 83 -13.18 4.76 6.75
N THR A 84 -12.73 3.86 5.88
CA THR A 84 -12.09 4.21 4.61
C THR A 84 -13.05 5.00 3.70
N ALA A 85 -14.28 4.53 3.55
CA ALA A 85 -15.29 5.22 2.75
C ALA A 85 -15.64 6.60 3.34
N ALA A 86 -15.73 6.72 4.67
CA ALA A 86 -15.96 8.01 5.32
C ALA A 86 -14.84 9.01 5.05
N ALA A 87 -13.56 8.58 5.18
CA ALA A 87 -12.40 9.42 4.88
C ALA A 87 -12.39 9.89 3.41
N LEU A 88 -12.68 9.01 2.47
CA LEU A 88 -12.77 9.34 1.05
C LEU A 88 -13.96 10.24 0.69
N GLN A 89 -15.04 10.20 1.45
CA GLN A 89 -16.15 11.15 1.28
C GLN A 89 -15.78 12.56 1.78
N GLU A 90 -15.00 12.65 2.85
CA GLU A 90 -14.54 13.92 3.41
C GLU A 90 -13.44 14.57 2.56
N ASP A 91 -12.45 13.81 2.13
CA ASP A 91 -11.35 14.26 1.25
C ASP A 91 -11.09 13.22 0.16
N PRO A 92 -11.77 13.32 -1.00
CA PRO A 92 -11.61 12.34 -2.10
C PRO A 92 -10.19 12.17 -2.63
N SER A 93 -9.37 13.20 -2.51
CA SER A 93 -7.98 13.22 -2.98
C SER A 93 -6.94 12.91 -1.89
N LEU A 94 -7.38 12.84 -0.63
CA LEU A 94 -6.56 12.63 0.56
C LEU A 94 -5.37 13.61 0.67
N GLN A 95 -5.53 14.83 0.13
CA GLN A 95 -4.46 15.86 0.13
C GLN A 95 -4.13 16.38 1.53
N GLY A 96 -5.01 16.18 2.50
CA GLY A 96 -4.76 16.50 3.90
C GLY A 96 -3.72 15.60 4.58
N PHE A 97 -3.24 14.56 3.91
CA PHE A 97 -2.30 13.57 4.45
C PHE A 97 -0.97 13.57 3.72
N SER A 98 0.13 13.51 4.47
CA SER A 98 1.50 13.49 3.90
C SER A 98 1.93 12.14 3.31
N GLY A 99 1.15 11.07 3.53
CA GLY A 99 1.50 9.72 3.14
C GLY A 99 2.51 9.01 4.05
N GLN A 100 2.97 9.66 5.13
CA GLN A 100 3.84 9.04 6.13
C GLN A 100 3.01 8.23 7.13
N VAL A 101 3.16 6.92 7.11
CA VAL A 101 2.36 6.01 7.94
C VAL A 101 3.19 5.50 9.12
N SER A 102 2.79 5.90 10.35
CA SER A 102 3.41 5.41 11.57
C SER A 102 3.00 3.98 11.90
N ASP A 103 3.84 3.30 12.65
CA ASP A 103 3.52 2.05 13.32
C ASP A 103 3.64 2.26 14.84
N SER A 104 2.66 1.84 15.62
CA SER A 104 2.67 2.01 17.09
C SER A 104 3.38 0.86 17.82
N GLY A 105 4.00 -0.06 17.09
CA GLY A 105 4.77 -1.20 17.60
C GLY A 105 4.05 -2.54 17.49
N GLU A 106 2.72 -2.59 17.45
CA GLU A 106 1.96 -3.85 17.47
C GLU A 106 2.24 -4.72 16.24
N GLY A 107 2.39 -4.11 15.06
CA GLY A 107 2.79 -4.83 13.84
C GLY A 107 4.18 -5.44 13.97
N ARG A 108 5.13 -4.72 14.61
CA ARG A 108 6.48 -5.24 14.90
C ARG A 108 6.41 -6.44 15.83
N TRP A 109 5.70 -6.29 16.95
CA TRP A 109 5.60 -7.36 17.95
C TRP A 109 4.91 -8.60 17.40
N THR A 110 3.89 -8.43 16.54
CA THR A 110 3.24 -9.54 15.85
C THR A 110 4.22 -10.29 14.94
N VAL A 111 5.01 -9.57 14.15
CA VAL A 111 6.01 -10.20 13.26
C VAL A 111 7.13 -10.86 14.08
N LEU A 112 7.60 -10.22 15.17
CA LEU A 112 8.60 -10.81 16.06
C LEU A 112 8.07 -12.10 16.72
N SER A 113 6.84 -12.10 17.20
CA SER A 113 6.21 -13.32 17.75
C SER A 113 6.13 -14.43 16.72
N ALA A 114 5.74 -14.11 15.48
CA ALA A 114 5.71 -15.07 14.39
C ALA A 114 7.10 -15.69 14.10
N VAL A 115 8.17 -14.89 14.19
CA VAL A 115 9.56 -15.39 14.07
C VAL A 115 9.90 -16.35 15.21
N GLU A 116 9.59 -15.99 16.46
CA GLU A 116 9.83 -16.86 17.63
C GLU A 116 9.04 -18.18 17.57
N GLU A 117 7.83 -18.12 17.03
CA GLU A 117 6.94 -19.27 16.87
C GLU A 117 7.27 -20.12 15.61
N GLY A 118 8.14 -19.63 14.70
CA GLY A 118 8.42 -20.26 13.41
C GLY A 118 7.22 -20.20 12.44
N VAL A 119 6.35 -19.20 12.56
CA VAL A 119 5.15 -19.05 11.73
C VAL A 119 5.38 -18.02 10.62
N PRO A 120 5.15 -18.35 9.34
CA PRO A 120 5.33 -17.40 8.24
C PRO A 120 4.23 -16.34 8.21
N THR A 121 4.61 -15.06 8.15
CA THR A 121 3.68 -13.93 8.07
C THR A 121 4.04 -12.96 6.93
N PRO A 122 4.10 -13.41 5.65
CA PRO A 122 4.56 -12.56 4.54
C PRO A 122 3.68 -11.32 4.34
N VAL A 123 2.36 -11.44 4.46
CA VAL A 123 1.42 -10.32 4.29
C VAL A 123 1.62 -9.26 5.38
N LEU A 124 1.69 -9.68 6.64
CA LEU A 124 1.84 -8.75 7.77
C LEU A 124 3.22 -8.09 7.75
N SER A 125 4.26 -8.84 7.37
CA SER A 125 5.62 -8.31 7.22
C SER A 125 5.70 -7.27 6.10
N ALA A 126 5.11 -7.54 4.94
CA ALA A 126 5.04 -6.59 3.83
C ALA A 126 4.30 -5.30 4.23
N ALA A 127 3.15 -5.42 4.90
CA ALA A 127 2.39 -4.27 5.39
C ALA A 127 3.18 -3.42 6.41
N LEU A 128 3.94 -4.06 7.31
CA LEU A 128 4.82 -3.37 8.25
C LEU A 128 5.96 -2.64 7.54
N TYR A 129 6.63 -3.29 6.59
CA TYR A 129 7.76 -2.71 5.85
C TYR A 129 7.31 -1.58 4.92
N GLY A 130 6.11 -1.65 4.35
CA GLY A 130 5.51 -0.54 3.62
C GLY A 130 5.40 0.73 4.48
N ARG A 131 5.08 0.60 5.78
CA ARG A 131 5.10 1.74 6.71
C ARG A 131 6.52 2.30 6.96
N PHE A 132 7.54 1.45 6.94
CA PHE A 132 8.92 1.93 7.03
C PHE A 132 9.32 2.69 5.76
N ALA A 133 9.01 2.14 4.59
CA ALA A 133 9.25 2.77 3.30
C ALA A 133 8.55 4.13 3.20
N SER A 134 7.28 4.24 3.63
CA SER A 134 6.53 5.50 3.60
C SER A 134 7.20 6.65 4.38
N ARG A 135 8.14 6.35 5.26
CA ARG A 135 8.91 7.31 6.05
C ARG A 135 10.34 7.50 5.54
N GLY A 136 10.63 7.09 4.30
CA GLY A 136 11.93 7.23 3.65
C GLY A 136 13.04 6.30 4.19
N ARG A 137 12.66 5.18 4.85
CA ARG A 137 13.66 4.23 5.39
C ARG A 137 14.30 3.35 4.32
N ASP A 138 13.81 3.42 3.10
CA ASP A 138 14.33 2.75 1.91
C ASP A 138 15.07 3.69 0.92
N ASP A 139 15.17 4.97 1.20
CA ASP A 139 15.78 5.98 0.31
C ASP A 139 17.20 5.62 -0.12
N PHE A 140 18.04 5.13 0.80
CA PHE A 140 19.39 4.73 0.47
C PHE A 140 19.40 3.52 -0.48
N ALA A 141 18.54 2.53 -0.23
CA ALA A 141 18.44 1.33 -1.06
C ALA A 141 17.97 1.70 -2.48
N ASN A 142 16.96 2.56 -2.59
CA ASN A 142 16.44 3.03 -3.87
C ASN A 142 17.51 3.79 -4.67
N ARG A 143 18.27 4.70 -4.01
CA ARG A 143 19.40 5.40 -4.66
C ARG A 143 20.50 4.45 -5.10
N LEU A 144 20.80 3.41 -4.31
CA LEU A 144 21.79 2.41 -4.67
C LEU A 144 21.33 1.58 -5.88
N LEU A 145 20.06 1.18 -5.93
CA LEU A 145 19.50 0.48 -7.10
C LEU A 145 19.62 1.33 -8.37
N SER A 146 19.32 2.60 -8.28
CA SER A 146 19.46 3.54 -9.40
C SER A 146 20.92 3.67 -9.85
N ALA A 147 21.83 3.83 -8.90
CA ALA A 147 23.26 3.90 -9.19
C ALA A 147 23.79 2.60 -9.84
N MET A 148 23.36 1.43 -9.37
CA MET A 148 23.71 0.14 -10.01
C MET A 148 23.19 0.06 -11.44
N ARG A 149 21.95 0.46 -11.72
CA ARG A 149 21.39 0.48 -13.09
C ARG A 149 22.22 1.39 -14.01
N GLN A 150 22.65 2.54 -13.52
CA GLN A 150 23.51 3.44 -14.28
C GLN A 150 24.87 2.80 -14.58
N GLN A 151 25.50 2.11 -13.63
CA GLN A 151 26.83 1.52 -13.77
C GLN A 151 26.85 0.36 -14.74
N PHE A 152 25.88 -0.56 -14.71
CA PHE A 152 25.91 -1.73 -15.57
C PHE A 152 25.19 -1.55 -16.92
N GLY A 153 24.22 -0.62 -17.01
CA GLY A 153 23.37 -0.46 -18.19
C GLY A 153 23.38 0.94 -18.81
N GLY A 154 24.06 1.91 -18.19
CA GLY A 154 24.01 3.31 -18.63
C GLY A 154 22.64 3.98 -18.49
N HIS A 155 21.72 3.37 -17.71
CA HIS A 155 20.37 3.88 -17.48
C HIS A 155 20.42 5.10 -16.55
N HIS A 156 20.02 6.25 -17.04
CA HIS A 156 19.93 7.48 -16.26
C HIS A 156 18.51 7.66 -15.68
N GLU A 157 18.44 8.15 -14.46
CA GLU A 157 17.15 8.52 -13.87
C GLU A 157 16.45 9.58 -14.72
N LYS A 158 15.16 9.38 -14.99
CA LYS A 158 14.32 10.45 -15.56
C LYS A 158 14.15 11.55 -14.52
N LYS A 159 14.41 12.79 -14.93
CA LYS A 159 14.03 13.94 -14.11
C LYS A 159 12.52 14.09 -14.17
N GLU A 160 11.84 13.98 -13.03
CA GLU A 160 10.43 14.34 -12.97
C GLU A 160 10.25 15.78 -13.47
N PRO A 161 9.24 16.05 -14.33
CA PRO A 161 8.89 17.42 -14.67
C PRO A 161 8.50 18.15 -13.39
N LYS A 162 9.12 19.31 -13.13
CA LYS A 162 8.82 20.18 -12.00
C LYS A 162 7.40 20.74 -12.11
#